data_bb808efdd5cf2e093f9cb264166fed12
#
_entry.id   bb808efdd5cf2e093f9cb264166fed12
#
_cell.length_a   1.000
_cell.length_b   1.000
_cell.length_c   1.000
_cell.angle_alpha   90.00
_cell.angle_beta   90.00
_cell.angle_gamma   90.00
#
_symmetry.space_group_name_H-M   'P 1'
#
loop_
_entity.id
_entity.type
_entity.pdbx_description
1 polymer ?
#
loop_
_entity_poly.entity_id
_entity_poly.type
_entity_poly.pdbx_seq_one_letter_code
_entity_poly.pdbx_strand_id
1 'polypeptide(L)'
;MTLAHAIFAAGCFWGVQAAFDAVPGVWSTRVGYTGGSAVNPSYEQVCRGNTGHAEAVEIAYDPKQISYDELLDVFFSIHNPTTRDRQGPDIGHQYRSAVFYLNAGQKEAAVAKILELNRSGKFPAPIVTEIAPAKTFYPAEDYHQDYLKKQGLKTCGSNDMRMEEEEEEEEEETDNEQEWKRKLTPLQYDVLRRKGTERPFTGRYYRFDEDGTYSCAACGNPIFMSQDKFDSGCGWPSFDKAIPGHVKFTPDFSHGMERIEVTCARCGSHLGHVFEDGPTETGDRFCINSAAMDFTPEKDTAKD
;
A
#
# COMPACT_ATOMS: atom_id res chain seq x y z
N MET A 1 11.29 5.50 -36.14
CA MET A 1 11.56 4.64 -34.99
C MET A 1 10.39 3.71 -34.84
N THR A 2 10.58 2.39 -34.85
CA THR A 2 9.46 1.43 -34.74
C THR A 2 9.47 0.96 -33.27
N LEU A 3 8.50 1.42 -32.49
CA LEU A 3 8.32 0.98 -31.11
C LEU A 3 7.65 -0.40 -31.10
N ALA A 4 8.03 -1.22 -30.13
CA ALA A 4 7.34 -2.45 -29.76
C ALA A 4 6.42 -2.19 -28.57
N HIS A 5 5.47 -3.11 -28.34
CA HIS A 5 4.48 -2.99 -27.25
C HIS A 5 4.47 -4.23 -26.38
N ALA A 6 4.18 -4.03 -25.09
CA ALA A 6 3.94 -5.07 -24.09
C ALA A 6 2.74 -4.68 -23.23
N ILE A 7 2.02 -5.67 -22.65
CA ILE A 7 0.91 -5.44 -21.74
C ILE A 7 1.05 -6.35 -20.52
N PHE A 8 1.15 -5.77 -19.34
CA PHE A 8 1.33 -6.47 -18.07
C PHE A 8 0.32 -6.04 -17.01
N ALA A 9 -0.06 -6.98 -16.15
CA ALA A 9 -0.87 -6.76 -14.96
C ALA A 9 -0.14 -7.32 -13.73
N ALA A 10 0.13 -6.49 -12.74
CA ALA A 10 0.96 -6.80 -11.58
C ALA A 10 0.41 -6.18 -10.27
N GLY A 11 -0.91 -6.16 -10.11
CA GLY A 11 -1.59 -5.46 -9.01
C GLY A 11 -2.07 -4.07 -9.40
N CYS A 12 -2.10 -3.15 -8.43
CA CYS A 12 -2.50 -1.76 -8.67
C CYS A 12 -1.64 -1.12 -9.77
N PHE A 13 -2.26 -0.69 -10.85
CA PHE A 13 -1.57 -0.19 -12.05
C PHE A 13 -0.80 1.12 -11.84
N TRP A 14 -1.05 1.90 -10.77
CA TRP A 14 -0.30 3.12 -10.49
C TRP A 14 1.18 2.84 -10.19
N GLY A 15 1.44 1.85 -9.32
CA GLY A 15 2.80 1.44 -9.00
C GLY A 15 3.49 0.75 -10.17
N VAL A 16 2.74 -0.06 -10.91
CA VAL A 16 3.25 -0.75 -12.11
C VAL A 16 3.64 0.26 -13.19
N GLN A 17 2.82 1.29 -13.43
CA GLN A 17 3.13 2.39 -14.37
C GLN A 17 4.42 3.10 -13.97
N ALA A 18 4.51 3.54 -12.72
CA ALA A 18 5.68 4.28 -12.24
C ALA A 18 6.97 3.46 -12.35
N ALA A 19 6.90 2.14 -12.08
CA ALA A 19 8.05 1.25 -12.22
C ALA A 19 8.53 1.15 -13.68
N PHE A 20 7.62 0.98 -14.64
CA PHE A 20 7.99 0.90 -16.05
C PHE A 20 8.39 2.25 -16.64
N ASP A 21 7.82 3.37 -16.19
CA ASP A 21 8.22 4.72 -16.62
C ASP A 21 9.68 5.05 -16.26
N ALA A 22 10.19 4.43 -15.19
CA ALA A 22 11.58 4.61 -14.76
C ALA A 22 12.59 3.77 -15.57
N VAL A 23 12.13 2.85 -16.43
CA VAL A 23 13.00 1.90 -17.16
C VAL A 23 13.60 2.58 -18.41
N PRO A 24 14.93 2.64 -18.55
CA PRO A 24 15.56 3.14 -19.78
C PRO A 24 15.12 2.31 -21.00
N GLY A 25 14.75 2.98 -22.09
CA GLY A 25 14.24 2.33 -23.30
C GLY A 25 12.72 2.19 -23.35
N VAL A 26 12.00 2.38 -22.26
CA VAL A 26 10.55 2.60 -22.26
C VAL A 26 10.26 4.02 -22.75
N TRP A 27 9.42 4.12 -23.79
CA TRP A 27 9.06 5.38 -24.41
C TRP A 27 7.84 6.03 -23.77
N SER A 28 6.83 5.21 -23.48
CA SER A 28 5.60 5.65 -22.81
C SER A 28 4.85 4.47 -22.22
N THR A 29 4.08 4.73 -21.20
CA THR A 29 3.16 3.78 -20.57
C THR A 29 1.74 4.34 -20.56
N ARG A 30 0.76 3.45 -20.44
CA ARG A 30 -0.65 3.82 -20.30
C ARG A 30 -1.34 2.79 -19.40
N VAL A 31 -2.01 3.24 -18.34
CA VAL A 31 -2.80 2.36 -17.47
C VAL A 31 -4.20 2.14 -18.04
N GLY A 32 -4.76 0.96 -17.79
CA GLY A 32 -6.09 0.59 -18.30
C GLY A 32 -6.54 -0.79 -17.88
N TYR A 33 -7.53 -1.30 -18.58
CA TYR A 33 -8.24 -2.53 -18.26
C TYR A 33 -8.21 -3.47 -19.45
N THR A 34 -7.84 -4.75 -19.24
CA THR A 34 -7.83 -5.76 -20.30
C THR A 34 -8.03 -7.18 -19.76
N GLY A 35 -8.19 -8.16 -20.64
CA GLY A 35 -8.35 -9.57 -20.29
C GLY A 35 -9.78 -10.00 -19.99
N GLY A 36 -10.67 -9.07 -19.64
CA GLY A 36 -12.06 -9.32 -19.32
C GLY A 36 -12.99 -9.46 -20.54
N SER A 37 -14.29 -9.36 -20.26
CA SER A 37 -15.37 -9.45 -21.27
C SER A 37 -16.26 -8.21 -21.34
N ALA A 38 -16.26 -7.37 -20.31
CA ALA A 38 -17.04 -6.13 -20.32
C ALA A 38 -16.49 -5.15 -21.35
N VAL A 39 -17.40 -4.51 -22.10
CA VAL A 39 -17.03 -3.52 -23.12
C VAL A 39 -16.99 -2.15 -22.48
N ASN A 40 -15.89 -1.44 -22.68
CA ASN A 40 -15.67 -0.07 -22.18
C ASN A 40 -16.01 0.08 -20.68
N PRO A 41 -15.36 -0.71 -19.79
CA PRO A 41 -15.66 -0.68 -18.37
C PRO A 41 -15.16 0.61 -17.73
N SER A 42 -15.90 1.12 -16.72
CA SER A 42 -15.39 2.16 -15.84
C SER A 42 -14.56 1.56 -14.69
N TYR A 43 -13.73 2.37 -14.04
CA TYR A 43 -12.98 1.98 -12.85
C TYR A 43 -13.85 1.33 -11.78
N GLU A 44 -15.00 1.95 -11.46
CA GLU A 44 -15.93 1.40 -10.48
C GLU A 44 -16.45 0.00 -10.84
N GLN A 45 -16.72 -0.25 -12.12
CA GLN A 45 -17.17 -1.56 -12.60
C GLN A 45 -16.05 -2.60 -12.44
N VAL A 46 -14.79 -2.24 -12.73
CA VAL A 46 -13.64 -3.12 -12.55
C VAL A 46 -13.43 -3.44 -11.07
N CYS A 47 -13.51 -2.42 -10.20
CA CYS A 47 -13.38 -2.60 -8.74
C CYS A 47 -14.46 -3.52 -8.14
N ARG A 48 -15.66 -3.54 -8.71
CA ARG A 48 -16.73 -4.49 -8.31
C ARG A 48 -16.43 -5.95 -8.66
N GLY A 49 -15.37 -6.21 -9.44
CA GLY A 49 -14.86 -7.56 -9.73
C GLY A 49 -15.68 -8.39 -10.73
N ASN A 50 -16.70 -7.82 -11.40
CA ASN A 50 -17.60 -8.55 -12.30
C ASN A 50 -17.32 -8.33 -13.81
N THR A 51 -16.30 -7.55 -14.15
CA THR A 51 -15.91 -7.28 -15.55
C THR A 51 -14.98 -8.33 -16.14
N GLY A 52 -14.27 -9.08 -15.28
CA GLY A 52 -13.21 -10.02 -15.63
C GLY A 52 -11.90 -9.33 -16.08
N HIS A 53 -11.86 -7.99 -16.11
CA HIS A 53 -10.63 -7.27 -16.46
C HIS A 53 -9.59 -7.30 -15.33
N ALA A 54 -8.31 -7.22 -15.73
CA ALA A 54 -7.22 -6.84 -14.84
C ALA A 54 -6.91 -5.35 -15.01
N GLU A 55 -6.46 -4.73 -13.93
CA GLU A 55 -5.69 -3.50 -14.01
C GLU A 55 -4.36 -3.82 -14.69
N ALA A 56 -4.05 -3.11 -15.78
CA ALA A 56 -2.92 -3.42 -16.62
C ALA A 56 -2.22 -2.15 -17.11
N VAL A 57 -0.95 -2.31 -17.48
CA VAL A 57 -0.14 -1.26 -18.10
C VAL A 57 0.23 -1.69 -19.50
N GLU A 58 -0.10 -0.88 -20.48
CA GLU A 58 0.41 -0.96 -21.86
C GLU A 58 1.70 -0.14 -21.94
N ILE A 59 2.76 -0.75 -22.48
CA ILE A 59 4.11 -0.21 -22.54
C ILE A 59 4.53 -0.12 -24.00
N ALA A 60 4.93 1.07 -24.45
CA ALA A 60 5.62 1.26 -25.72
C ALA A 60 7.14 1.41 -25.44
N TYR A 61 7.98 0.61 -26.07
CA TYR A 61 9.42 0.59 -25.83
C TYR A 61 10.24 0.50 -27.12
N ASP A 62 11.49 0.96 -27.05
CA ASP A 62 12.45 0.80 -28.14
C ASP A 62 13.20 -0.54 -28.03
N PRO A 63 12.93 -1.52 -28.91
CA PRO A 63 13.54 -2.84 -28.83
C PRO A 63 15.06 -2.87 -29.10
N LYS A 64 15.65 -1.71 -29.43
CA LYS A 64 17.10 -1.55 -29.53
C LYS A 64 17.76 -1.15 -28.22
N GLN A 65 16.98 -0.61 -27.26
CA GLN A 65 17.45 -0.16 -25.96
C GLN A 65 17.09 -1.14 -24.85
N ILE A 66 15.91 -1.77 -24.94
CA ILE A 66 15.47 -2.77 -23.99
C ILE A 66 14.74 -3.90 -24.70
N SER A 67 15.05 -5.14 -24.38
CA SER A 67 14.38 -6.33 -24.90
C SER A 67 13.08 -6.63 -24.15
N TYR A 68 12.23 -7.48 -24.74
CA TYR A 68 11.04 -7.97 -24.06
C TYR A 68 11.37 -8.86 -22.85
N ASP A 69 12.48 -9.60 -22.89
CA ASP A 69 12.96 -10.41 -21.76
C ASP A 69 13.36 -9.55 -20.57
N GLU A 70 14.02 -8.43 -20.79
CA GLU A 70 14.35 -7.45 -19.73
C GLU A 70 13.09 -6.80 -19.15
N LEU A 71 12.07 -6.51 -19.99
CA LEU A 71 10.77 -6.07 -19.47
C LEU A 71 10.08 -7.13 -18.61
N LEU A 72 10.23 -8.43 -18.94
CA LEU A 72 9.75 -9.51 -18.09
C LEU A 72 10.53 -9.61 -16.77
N ASP A 73 11.84 -9.31 -16.78
CA ASP A 73 12.62 -9.24 -15.54
C ASP A 73 12.12 -8.13 -14.63
N VAL A 74 11.87 -6.94 -15.17
CA VAL A 74 11.23 -5.86 -14.44
C VAL A 74 9.86 -6.30 -13.91
N PHE A 75 8.99 -6.86 -14.75
CA PHE A 75 7.67 -7.33 -14.36
C PHE A 75 7.70 -8.29 -13.18
N PHE A 76 8.57 -9.32 -13.21
CA PHE A 76 8.70 -10.29 -12.12
C PHE A 76 9.48 -9.76 -10.90
N SER A 77 10.06 -8.59 -10.98
CA SER A 77 10.74 -7.95 -9.86
C SER A 77 9.83 -7.04 -9.05
N ILE A 78 8.84 -6.40 -9.67
CA ILE A 78 8.02 -5.36 -9.04
C ILE A 78 6.78 -5.89 -8.30
N HIS A 79 6.52 -7.20 -8.28
CA HIS A 79 5.34 -7.75 -7.62
C HIS A 79 5.57 -9.21 -7.15
N ASN A 80 4.64 -9.73 -6.36
CA ASN A 80 4.64 -11.14 -5.99
C ASN A 80 3.81 -11.96 -6.98
N PRO A 81 4.44 -12.75 -7.90
CA PRO A 81 3.74 -13.50 -8.92
C PRO A 81 3.16 -14.84 -8.41
N THR A 82 3.26 -15.13 -7.10
CA THR A 82 2.81 -16.39 -6.51
C THR A 82 1.43 -16.30 -5.85
N THR A 83 0.84 -15.10 -5.78
CA THR A 83 -0.48 -14.86 -5.17
C THR A 83 -1.55 -14.77 -6.25
N ARG A 84 -2.61 -15.57 -6.11
CA ARG A 84 -3.74 -15.54 -7.05
C ARG A 84 -4.71 -14.44 -6.64
N ASP A 85 -5.18 -13.66 -7.64
CA ASP A 85 -6.20 -12.61 -7.47
C ASP A 85 -5.92 -11.66 -6.31
N ARG A 86 -4.63 -11.38 -6.07
CA ARG A 86 -4.17 -10.51 -4.98
C ARG A 86 -2.75 -10.01 -5.24
N GLN A 87 -2.48 -8.76 -4.83
CA GLN A 87 -1.13 -8.20 -4.76
C GLN A 87 -0.98 -7.34 -3.50
N GLY A 88 -0.17 -7.82 -2.55
CA GLY A 88 -0.03 -7.16 -1.25
C GLY A 88 -1.39 -7.01 -0.53
N PRO A 89 -1.80 -5.80 -0.16
CA PRO A 89 -3.09 -5.52 0.47
C PRO A 89 -4.26 -5.60 -0.52
N ASP A 90 -4.02 -5.43 -1.82
CA ASP A 90 -5.06 -5.36 -2.84
C ASP A 90 -5.61 -6.76 -3.15
N ILE A 91 -6.88 -6.99 -2.86
CA ILE A 91 -7.57 -8.27 -3.05
C ILE A 91 -8.65 -8.11 -4.10
N GLY A 92 -8.60 -8.96 -5.14
CA GLY A 92 -9.57 -8.99 -6.21
C GLY A 92 -8.97 -9.48 -7.52
N HIS A 93 -9.81 -10.04 -8.39
CA HIS A 93 -9.41 -10.57 -9.69
C HIS A 93 -8.76 -9.51 -10.59
N GLN A 94 -9.09 -8.24 -10.40
CA GLN A 94 -8.48 -7.10 -11.11
C GLN A 94 -6.99 -6.91 -10.77
N TYR A 95 -6.53 -7.37 -9.62
CA TYR A 95 -5.13 -7.26 -9.16
C TYR A 95 -4.28 -8.51 -9.43
N ARG A 96 -4.78 -9.43 -10.27
CA ARG A 96 -4.04 -10.65 -10.61
C ARG A 96 -2.76 -10.36 -11.40
N SER A 97 -1.79 -11.24 -11.24
CA SER A 97 -0.58 -11.24 -12.08
C SER A 97 -0.90 -11.81 -13.46
N ALA A 98 -0.65 -11.05 -14.53
CA ALA A 98 -0.87 -11.53 -15.89
C ALA A 98 0.06 -10.88 -16.92
N VAL A 99 0.43 -11.67 -17.95
CA VAL A 99 1.09 -11.26 -19.17
C VAL A 99 0.10 -11.41 -20.33
N PHE A 100 -0.28 -10.30 -20.95
CA PHE A 100 -1.15 -10.29 -22.11
C PHE A 100 -0.32 -10.17 -23.39
N TYR A 101 0.02 -11.32 -24.02
CA TYR A 101 0.92 -11.36 -25.16
C TYR A 101 0.27 -10.86 -26.45
N LEU A 102 1.04 -10.10 -27.25
CA LEU A 102 0.63 -9.55 -28.54
C LEU A 102 1.04 -10.45 -29.72
N ASN A 103 1.99 -11.38 -29.52
CA ASN A 103 2.48 -12.29 -30.52
C ASN A 103 3.05 -13.59 -29.90
N ALA A 104 3.36 -14.57 -30.73
CA ALA A 104 3.87 -15.87 -30.30
C ALA A 104 5.22 -15.77 -29.56
N GLY A 105 6.12 -14.90 -30.03
CA GLY A 105 7.43 -14.69 -29.39
C GLY A 105 7.31 -14.20 -27.96
N GLN A 106 6.40 -13.25 -27.68
CA GLN A 106 6.13 -12.78 -26.32
C GLN A 106 5.55 -13.89 -25.45
N LYS A 107 4.66 -14.73 -25.99
CA LYS A 107 4.13 -15.89 -25.26
C LYS A 107 5.24 -16.86 -24.87
N GLU A 108 6.10 -17.21 -25.83
CA GLU A 108 7.21 -18.15 -25.62
C GLU A 108 8.19 -17.62 -24.58
N ALA A 109 8.57 -16.34 -24.67
CA ALA A 109 9.45 -15.68 -23.72
C ALA A 109 8.85 -15.68 -22.30
N ALA A 110 7.56 -15.31 -22.14
CA ALA A 110 6.88 -15.31 -20.83
C ALA A 110 6.82 -16.71 -20.22
N VAL A 111 6.51 -17.75 -21.00
CA VAL A 111 6.50 -19.14 -20.55
C VAL A 111 7.90 -19.58 -20.13
N ALA A 112 8.92 -19.29 -20.93
CA ALA A 112 10.31 -19.62 -20.62
C ALA A 112 10.78 -18.95 -19.31
N LYS A 113 10.46 -17.67 -19.13
CA LYS A 113 10.80 -16.89 -17.91
C LYS A 113 10.14 -17.49 -16.66
N ILE A 114 8.87 -17.87 -16.71
CA ILE A 114 8.19 -18.51 -15.57
C ILE A 114 8.84 -19.85 -15.22
N LEU A 115 9.21 -20.66 -16.24
CA LEU A 115 9.89 -21.93 -16.00
C LEU A 115 11.28 -21.74 -15.39
N GLU A 116 12.03 -20.74 -15.85
CA GLU A 116 13.33 -20.35 -15.30
C GLU A 116 13.19 -19.95 -13.82
N LEU A 117 12.29 -19.00 -13.52
CA LEU A 117 12.08 -18.48 -12.18
C LEU A 117 11.56 -19.56 -11.19
N ASN A 118 10.69 -20.46 -11.64
CA ASN A 118 10.25 -21.58 -10.82
C ASN A 118 11.39 -22.58 -10.51
N ARG A 119 12.34 -22.77 -11.43
CA ARG A 119 13.51 -23.63 -11.22
C ARG A 119 14.58 -22.98 -10.34
N SER A 120 14.71 -21.67 -10.40
CA SER A 120 15.73 -20.93 -9.61
C SER A 120 15.44 -20.89 -8.12
N GLY A 121 14.18 -21.16 -7.71
CA GLY A 121 13.76 -21.04 -6.30
C GLY A 121 13.71 -19.59 -5.79
N LYS A 122 13.72 -18.60 -6.70
CA LYS A 122 13.63 -17.17 -6.33
C LYS A 122 12.36 -16.86 -5.53
N PHE A 123 11.27 -17.55 -5.82
CA PHE A 123 9.98 -17.34 -5.12
C PHE A 123 9.67 -18.52 -4.20
N PRO A 124 9.03 -18.30 -3.04
CA PRO A 124 8.73 -19.34 -2.04
C PRO A 124 7.63 -20.30 -2.50
N ALA A 125 6.90 -20.00 -3.56
CA ALA A 125 5.83 -20.80 -4.12
C ALA A 125 5.83 -20.72 -5.66
N PRO A 126 5.17 -21.65 -6.37
CA PRO A 126 5.07 -21.60 -7.82
C PRO A 126 4.41 -20.33 -8.32
N ILE A 127 4.91 -19.80 -9.44
CA ILE A 127 4.34 -18.63 -10.10
C ILE A 127 2.96 -18.99 -10.66
N VAL A 128 1.97 -18.14 -10.39
CA VAL A 128 0.58 -18.27 -10.83
C VAL A 128 0.17 -17.22 -11.86
N THR A 129 1.14 -16.50 -12.43
CA THR A 129 0.92 -15.49 -13.47
C THR A 129 0.16 -16.08 -14.65
N GLU A 130 -0.96 -15.44 -15.02
CA GLU A 130 -1.74 -15.79 -16.22
C GLU A 130 -0.97 -15.39 -17.48
N ILE A 131 -0.89 -16.27 -18.48
CA ILE A 131 -0.39 -15.94 -19.83
C ILE A 131 -1.55 -16.08 -20.81
N ALA A 132 -2.09 -14.95 -21.26
CA ALA A 132 -3.25 -14.91 -22.14
C ALA A 132 -3.00 -14.04 -23.39
N PRO A 133 -3.69 -14.28 -24.51
CA PRO A 133 -3.62 -13.38 -25.64
C PRO A 133 -4.19 -12.02 -25.25
N ALA A 134 -3.55 -10.94 -25.70
CA ALA A 134 -4.06 -9.60 -25.50
C ALA A 134 -5.45 -9.46 -26.16
N LYS A 135 -6.39 -8.94 -25.38
CA LYS A 135 -7.71 -8.49 -25.84
C LYS A 135 -7.70 -6.98 -26.00
N THR A 136 -8.87 -6.40 -26.28
CA THR A 136 -9.02 -4.94 -26.31
C THR A 136 -8.51 -4.35 -24.99
N PHE A 137 -7.61 -3.40 -25.12
CA PHE A 137 -7.15 -2.59 -23.99
C PHE A 137 -8.03 -1.35 -23.91
N TYR A 138 -8.66 -1.15 -22.78
CA TYR A 138 -9.48 0.02 -22.47
C TYR A 138 -8.66 0.96 -21.59
N PRO A 139 -8.22 2.14 -22.09
CA PRO A 139 -7.52 3.10 -21.24
C PRO A 139 -8.35 3.45 -20.00
N ALA A 140 -7.71 3.48 -18.86
CA ALA A 140 -8.33 4.01 -17.67
C ALA A 140 -8.49 5.54 -17.78
N GLU A 141 -9.33 6.10 -16.96
CA GLU A 141 -9.68 7.51 -16.90
C GLU A 141 -8.43 8.40 -16.69
N ASP A 142 -8.44 9.62 -17.19
CA ASP A 142 -7.27 10.51 -17.20
C ASP A 142 -6.67 10.79 -15.82
N TYR A 143 -7.47 10.71 -14.76
CA TYR A 143 -6.98 10.90 -13.39
C TYR A 143 -6.13 9.72 -12.89
N HIS A 144 -6.23 8.55 -13.50
CA HIS A 144 -5.39 7.39 -13.21
C HIS A 144 -4.03 7.41 -13.95
N GLN A 145 -3.95 8.09 -15.09
CA GLN A 145 -2.71 8.18 -15.87
C GLN A 145 -1.67 8.99 -15.09
N ASP A 146 -0.45 8.48 -15.00
CA ASP A 146 0.67 9.12 -14.26
C ASP A 146 0.30 9.50 -12.82
N TYR A 147 -0.53 8.71 -12.15
CA TYR A 147 -1.10 9.05 -10.86
C TYR A 147 -0.02 9.40 -9.81
N LEU A 148 0.97 8.53 -9.60
CA LEU A 148 2.02 8.75 -8.61
C LEU A 148 2.88 9.97 -8.97
N LYS A 149 3.19 10.17 -10.24
CA LYS A 149 3.93 11.33 -10.74
C LYS A 149 3.17 12.63 -10.49
N LYS A 150 1.86 12.67 -10.74
CA LYS A 150 0.99 13.82 -10.47
C LYS A 150 0.90 14.14 -8.97
N GLN A 151 1.00 13.12 -8.11
CA GLN A 151 1.01 13.27 -6.65
C GLN A 151 2.41 13.58 -6.07
N GLY A 152 3.46 13.65 -6.88
CA GLY A 152 4.84 13.83 -6.42
C GLY A 152 5.40 12.62 -5.67
N LEU A 153 4.79 11.44 -5.85
CA LEU A 153 5.17 10.17 -5.22
C LEU A 153 6.03 9.35 -6.19
N LYS A 154 7.08 8.70 -5.68
CA LYS A 154 7.97 7.86 -6.51
C LYS A 154 7.52 6.40 -6.59
N THR A 155 6.80 5.88 -5.58
CA THR A 155 6.33 4.49 -5.54
C THR A 155 4.96 4.38 -4.85
N CYS A 156 4.17 3.37 -5.23
CA CYS A 156 3.02 2.93 -4.46
C CYS A 156 3.56 1.94 -3.42
N GLY A 157 3.56 2.34 -2.13
CA GLY A 157 4.22 1.64 -1.03
C GLY A 157 4.13 0.11 -1.08
N SER A 158 5.10 -0.52 -1.68
CA SER A 158 5.70 -1.82 -1.37
C SER A 158 6.71 -2.22 -2.45
N ASN A 159 7.93 -2.44 -2.02
CA ASN A 159 9.15 -2.89 -2.69
C ASN A 159 9.96 -1.84 -3.45
N ASP A 160 10.83 -1.30 -2.67
CA ASP A 160 12.08 -0.65 -3.06
C ASP A 160 12.98 -1.64 -3.82
N MET A 161 13.32 -1.31 -5.06
CA MET A 161 14.54 -1.84 -5.68
C MET A 161 15.37 -0.68 -6.15
N ARG A 162 16.17 -0.16 -5.23
CA ARG A 162 17.34 0.64 -5.55
C ARG A 162 18.56 -0.28 -5.59
N MET A 163 19.22 -0.32 -6.69
CA MET A 163 20.57 -0.90 -6.81
C MET A 163 21.59 0.25 -6.83
N GLU A 164 22.54 0.21 -5.90
CA GLU A 164 23.90 0.75 -5.95
C GLU A 164 24.21 2.18 -5.49
N GLU A 165 23.34 2.89 -4.72
CA GLU A 165 23.82 4.05 -3.94
C GLU A 165 23.32 4.06 -2.48
N GLU A 166 22.82 2.91 -1.97
CA GLU A 166 22.07 2.83 -0.71
C GLU A 166 22.63 1.87 0.33
N GLU A 167 23.86 1.39 0.21
CA GLU A 167 24.46 0.55 1.26
C GLU A 167 24.56 1.29 2.61
N GLU A 168 24.67 2.62 2.62
CA GLU A 168 24.72 3.41 3.86
C GLU A 168 23.33 3.74 4.44
N GLU A 169 22.27 3.92 3.59
CA GLU A 169 20.90 4.19 4.07
C GLU A 169 20.14 2.91 4.45
N GLU A 170 20.39 1.77 3.79
CA GLU A 170 19.76 0.49 4.14
C GLU A 170 20.29 -0.07 5.49
N GLU A 171 21.55 0.17 5.87
CA GLU A 171 22.06 -0.20 7.19
C GLU A 171 21.41 0.62 8.31
N GLU A 172 21.12 1.91 8.12
CA GLU A 172 20.41 2.73 9.12
C GLU A 172 18.94 2.36 9.23
N GLU A 173 18.24 2.05 8.12
CA GLU A 173 16.82 1.68 8.14
C GLU A 173 16.59 0.27 8.71
N THR A 174 17.45 -0.69 8.42
CA THR A 174 17.40 -2.04 9.01
C THR A 174 17.74 -2.07 10.48
N ASP A 175 18.69 -1.24 10.96
CA ASP A 175 19.05 -1.13 12.37
C ASP A 175 17.90 -0.48 13.17
N ASN A 176 17.27 0.56 12.65
CA ASN A 176 16.11 1.22 13.25
C ASN A 176 14.90 0.28 13.34
N GLU A 177 14.62 -0.51 12.29
CA GLU A 177 13.48 -1.43 12.27
C GLU A 177 13.71 -2.64 13.20
N GLN A 178 14.94 -3.13 13.33
CA GLN A 178 15.32 -4.15 14.32
C GLN A 178 15.22 -3.63 15.75
N GLU A 179 15.52 -2.35 15.99
CA GLU A 179 15.33 -1.71 17.28
C GLU A 179 13.85 -1.66 17.67
N TRP A 180 12.96 -1.28 16.73
CA TRP A 180 11.53 -1.30 16.98
C TRP A 180 10.99 -2.69 17.29
N LYS A 181 11.45 -3.74 16.59
CA LYS A 181 11.08 -5.13 16.85
C LYS A 181 11.53 -5.61 18.25
N ARG A 182 12.63 -5.09 18.76
CA ARG A 182 13.12 -5.40 20.13
C ARG A 182 12.37 -4.62 21.22
N LYS A 183 11.95 -3.40 20.91
CA LYS A 183 11.29 -2.48 21.85
C LYS A 183 9.79 -2.71 21.97
N LEU A 184 9.13 -3.06 20.88
CA LEU A 184 7.68 -3.18 20.79
C LEU A 184 7.25 -4.65 20.93
N THR A 185 6.07 -4.86 21.53
CA THR A 185 5.41 -6.18 21.43
C THR A 185 5.02 -6.50 20.00
N PRO A 186 4.81 -7.78 19.64
CA PRO A 186 4.41 -8.14 18.27
C PRO A 186 3.18 -7.38 17.77
N LEU A 187 2.17 -7.17 18.64
CA LEU A 187 0.96 -6.41 18.29
C LEU A 187 1.26 -4.93 18.10
N GLN A 188 2.05 -4.33 19.00
CA GLN A 188 2.47 -2.93 18.87
C GLN A 188 3.27 -2.71 17.59
N TYR A 189 4.20 -3.62 17.29
CA TYR A 189 4.99 -3.55 16.08
C TYR A 189 4.11 -3.65 14.82
N ASP A 190 3.16 -4.60 14.79
CA ASP A 190 2.23 -4.74 13.67
C ASP A 190 1.39 -3.46 13.46
N VAL A 191 0.83 -2.91 14.53
CA VAL A 191 0.01 -1.69 14.47
C VAL A 191 0.85 -0.46 14.10
N LEU A 192 1.94 -0.20 14.84
CA LEU A 192 2.69 1.05 14.74
C LEU A 192 3.59 1.14 13.51
N ARG A 193 4.16 0.00 13.06
CA ARG A 193 5.15 -0.04 11.97
C ARG A 193 4.63 -0.67 10.68
N ARG A 194 3.64 -1.57 10.77
CA ARG A 194 3.04 -2.24 9.60
C ARG A 194 1.65 -1.75 9.25
N LYS A 195 1.15 -0.70 9.94
CA LYS A 195 -0.19 -0.13 9.76
C LYS A 195 -1.31 -1.16 9.99
N GLY A 196 -1.07 -2.12 10.87
CA GLY A 196 -2.08 -3.09 11.29
C GLY A 196 -3.17 -2.45 12.14
N THR A 197 -4.23 -3.19 12.39
CA THR A 197 -5.34 -2.78 13.25
C THR A 197 -5.62 -3.88 14.27
N GLU A 198 -5.68 -3.54 15.55
CA GLU A 198 -6.10 -4.47 16.59
C GLU A 198 -7.57 -4.87 16.45
N ARG A 199 -7.97 -6.01 17.02
CA ARG A 199 -9.39 -6.45 16.97
C ARG A 199 -10.28 -5.47 17.73
N PRO A 200 -11.48 -5.14 17.19
CA PRO A 200 -12.41 -4.24 17.86
C PRO A 200 -12.83 -4.80 19.23
N PHE A 201 -13.07 -3.92 20.19
CA PHE A 201 -13.53 -4.22 21.56
C PHE A 201 -12.52 -4.98 22.44
N THR A 202 -11.29 -5.21 21.98
CA THR A 202 -10.26 -5.95 22.74
C THR A 202 -9.16 -5.08 23.31
N GLY A 203 -9.05 -3.83 22.85
CA GLY A 203 -7.99 -2.92 23.22
C GLY A 203 -8.07 -2.46 24.69
N ARG A 204 -6.92 -2.39 25.35
CA ARG A 204 -6.78 -2.02 26.77
C ARG A 204 -7.48 -0.70 27.13
N TYR A 205 -7.41 0.27 26.22
CA TYR A 205 -7.92 1.63 26.47
C TYR A 205 -9.32 1.87 25.89
N TYR A 206 -9.98 0.87 25.34
CA TYR A 206 -11.34 1.02 24.82
C TYR A 206 -12.32 1.49 25.91
N ARG A 207 -12.37 0.79 27.06
CA ARG A 207 -13.20 1.12 28.23
C ARG A 207 -12.36 1.58 29.42
N PHE A 208 -11.47 2.52 29.19
CA PHE A 208 -10.54 3.02 30.19
C PHE A 208 -10.81 4.49 30.44
N ASP A 209 -11.11 4.87 31.69
CA ASP A 209 -11.67 6.18 32.07
C ASP A 209 -10.81 6.92 33.11
N GLU A 210 -9.54 6.53 33.31
CA GLU A 210 -8.63 7.23 34.20
C GLU A 210 -8.15 8.56 33.59
N ASP A 211 -7.95 9.57 34.45
CA ASP A 211 -7.43 10.87 34.04
C ASP A 211 -5.92 10.82 33.81
N GLY A 212 -5.50 11.34 32.66
CA GLY A 212 -4.09 11.34 32.27
C GLY A 212 -3.83 11.59 30.80
N THR A 213 -2.63 11.24 30.38
CA THR A 213 -2.12 11.48 29.02
C THR A 213 -1.84 10.17 28.30
N TYR A 214 -2.33 10.05 27.09
CA TYR A 214 -1.99 8.97 26.15
C TYR A 214 -0.79 9.40 25.30
N SER A 215 0.24 8.57 25.28
CA SER A 215 1.48 8.80 24.54
C SER A 215 1.69 7.70 23.49
N CYS A 216 2.41 8.01 22.41
CA CYS A 216 2.80 7.04 21.41
C CYS A 216 3.65 5.93 22.04
N ALA A 217 3.22 4.67 21.93
CA ALA A 217 3.92 3.53 22.54
C ALA A 217 5.31 3.29 21.94
N ALA A 218 5.58 3.75 20.71
CA ALA A 218 6.90 3.66 20.11
C ALA A 218 7.90 4.65 20.71
N CYS A 219 7.54 5.95 20.83
CA CYS A 219 8.51 7.00 21.14
C CYS A 219 8.18 7.87 22.36
N GLY A 220 7.06 7.60 23.06
CA GLY A 220 6.64 8.34 24.24
C GLY A 220 6.15 9.79 23.95
N ASN A 221 5.91 10.15 22.69
CA ASN A 221 5.34 11.46 22.37
C ASN A 221 3.90 11.55 22.88
N PRO A 222 3.49 12.53 23.71
CA PRO A 222 2.11 12.69 24.14
C PRO A 222 1.23 13.03 22.93
N ILE A 223 0.07 12.37 22.79
CA ILE A 223 -0.77 12.48 21.60
C ILE A 223 -2.22 12.85 21.90
N PHE A 224 -2.80 12.33 23.00
CA PHE A 224 -4.18 12.61 23.41
C PHE A 224 -4.27 12.81 24.93
N MET A 225 -5.30 13.54 25.36
CA MET A 225 -5.66 13.72 26.77
C MET A 225 -6.92 12.92 27.10
N SER A 226 -7.02 12.41 28.33
CA SER A 226 -8.20 11.65 28.80
C SER A 226 -9.50 12.44 28.70
N GLN A 227 -9.46 13.74 28.96
CA GLN A 227 -10.61 14.63 28.89
C GLN A 227 -11.22 14.75 27.47
N ASP A 228 -10.46 14.42 26.44
CA ASP A 228 -10.89 14.46 25.04
C ASP A 228 -11.38 13.09 24.55
N LYS A 229 -11.36 12.06 25.43
CA LYS A 229 -11.82 10.72 25.13
C LYS A 229 -13.33 10.59 25.31
N PHE A 230 -13.97 9.86 24.39
CA PHE A 230 -15.40 9.53 24.46
C PHE A 230 -15.70 8.12 23.97
N ASP A 231 -16.85 7.57 24.36
CA ASP A 231 -17.32 6.27 23.85
C ASP A 231 -18.11 6.46 22.54
N SER A 232 -17.53 6.04 21.43
CA SER A 232 -18.18 6.07 20.11
C SER A 232 -18.87 4.76 19.76
N GLY A 233 -18.68 3.70 20.54
CA GLY A 233 -19.20 2.35 20.24
C GLY A 233 -18.51 1.66 19.07
N CYS A 234 -17.46 2.26 18.45
CA CYS A 234 -16.80 1.69 17.27
C CYS A 234 -15.86 0.50 17.56
N GLY A 235 -15.55 0.25 18.82
CA GLY A 235 -14.67 -0.84 19.26
C GLY A 235 -13.22 -0.46 19.52
N TRP A 236 -12.84 0.78 19.29
CA TRP A 236 -11.53 1.36 19.57
C TRP A 236 -11.65 2.64 20.41
N PRO A 237 -10.59 3.01 21.16
CA PRO A 237 -10.52 4.32 21.83
C PRO A 237 -10.79 5.45 20.86
N SER A 238 -11.70 6.35 21.22
CA SER A 238 -12.08 7.50 20.41
C SER A 238 -11.82 8.80 21.14
N PHE A 239 -11.27 9.79 20.42
CA PHE A 239 -10.94 11.10 20.96
C PHE A 239 -11.52 12.20 20.07
N ASP A 240 -11.89 13.31 20.69
CA ASP A 240 -12.42 14.49 20.04
C ASP A 240 -11.33 15.31 19.33
N LYS A 241 -10.16 15.39 19.93
CA LYS A 241 -9.01 16.11 19.40
C LYS A 241 -7.70 15.50 19.86
N ALA A 242 -6.65 15.71 19.06
CA ALA A 242 -5.27 15.41 19.43
C ALA A 242 -4.57 16.62 20.01
N ILE A 243 -3.48 16.41 20.77
CA ILE A 243 -2.61 17.48 21.22
C ILE A 243 -2.02 18.19 19.98
N PRO A 244 -2.18 19.52 19.86
CA PRO A 244 -1.76 20.25 18.67
C PRO A 244 -0.28 20.05 18.33
N GLY A 245 0.01 19.69 17.06
CA GLY A 245 1.37 19.47 16.58
C GLY A 245 1.99 18.10 16.95
N HIS A 246 1.27 17.22 17.66
CA HIS A 246 1.78 15.91 18.09
C HIS A 246 1.36 14.75 17.21
N VAL A 247 0.44 15.00 16.26
CA VAL A 247 0.04 14.04 15.21
C VAL A 247 0.17 14.68 13.84
N LYS A 248 0.25 13.84 12.80
CA LYS A 248 0.20 14.22 11.37
C LYS A 248 -0.95 13.49 10.71
N PHE A 249 -1.48 14.09 9.64
CA PHE A 249 -2.60 13.60 8.86
C PHE A 249 -2.13 13.29 7.45
N THR A 250 -2.47 12.10 6.95
CA THR A 250 -2.15 11.68 5.59
C THR A 250 -3.37 11.02 4.96
N PRO A 251 -3.78 11.38 3.74
CA PRO A 251 -4.83 10.66 3.04
C PRO A 251 -4.49 9.18 2.93
N ASP A 252 -5.45 8.31 3.29
CA ASP A 252 -5.35 6.85 3.19
C ASP A 252 -6.47 6.32 2.33
N PHE A 253 -6.13 5.78 1.18
CA PHE A 253 -7.05 5.18 0.22
C PHE A 253 -6.98 3.65 0.23
N SER A 254 -6.33 3.05 1.20
CA SER A 254 -6.23 1.60 1.35
C SER A 254 -7.61 0.98 1.61
N HIS A 255 -7.75 -0.30 1.28
CA HIS A 255 -8.98 -1.09 1.46
C HIS A 255 -10.22 -0.54 0.73
N GLY A 256 -10.02 0.29 -0.31
CA GLY A 256 -11.14 0.89 -1.08
C GLY A 256 -11.96 1.91 -0.30
N MET A 257 -11.39 2.47 0.77
CA MET A 257 -12.00 3.52 1.59
C MET A 257 -11.17 4.80 1.50
N GLU A 258 -11.86 5.94 1.46
CA GLU A 258 -11.22 7.25 1.61
C GLU A 258 -11.22 7.61 3.09
N ARG A 259 -10.03 7.68 3.69
CA ARG A 259 -9.84 7.97 5.11
C ARG A 259 -8.65 8.91 5.30
N ILE A 260 -8.51 9.45 6.50
CA ILE A 260 -7.33 10.22 6.89
C ILE A 260 -6.60 9.43 7.98
N GLU A 261 -5.40 8.95 7.63
CA GLU A 261 -4.49 8.28 8.57
C GLU A 261 -3.95 9.28 9.58
N VAL A 262 -3.90 8.88 10.84
CA VAL A 262 -3.28 9.62 11.94
C VAL A 262 -1.98 8.94 12.31
N THR A 263 -0.87 9.66 12.23
CA THR A 263 0.47 9.18 12.59
C THR A 263 1.12 10.06 13.67
N CYS A 264 2.02 9.49 14.44
CA CYS A 264 2.80 10.24 15.43
C CYS A 264 3.72 11.26 14.74
N ALA A 265 3.63 12.54 15.10
CA ALA A 265 4.45 13.59 14.49
C ALA A 265 5.96 13.42 14.72
N ARG A 266 6.37 12.72 15.81
CA ARG A 266 7.77 12.52 16.19
C ARG A 266 8.42 11.36 15.45
N CYS A 267 7.78 10.18 15.40
CA CYS A 267 8.40 8.95 14.88
C CYS A 267 7.70 8.36 13.65
N GLY A 268 6.64 9.01 13.14
CA GLY A 268 5.89 8.55 11.97
C GLY A 268 5.04 7.28 12.19
N SER A 269 5.01 6.70 13.39
CA SER A 269 4.26 5.48 13.67
C SER A 269 2.76 5.67 13.43
N HIS A 270 2.13 4.68 12.81
CA HIS A 270 0.69 4.62 12.61
C HIS A 270 -0.06 4.55 13.95
N LEU A 271 -1.09 5.35 14.12
CA LEU A 271 -1.92 5.38 15.33
C LEU A 271 -3.35 4.89 15.07
N GLY A 272 -3.91 5.26 13.94
CA GLY A 272 -5.29 5.01 13.55
C GLY A 272 -5.75 5.97 12.46
N HIS A 273 -7.03 6.34 12.49
CA HIS A 273 -7.64 7.23 11.51
C HIS A 273 -8.53 8.28 12.19
N VAL A 274 -8.78 9.39 11.50
CA VAL A 274 -9.77 10.39 11.90
C VAL A 274 -10.93 10.39 10.91
N PHE A 275 -12.14 10.58 11.46
CA PHE A 275 -13.41 10.62 10.75
C PHE A 275 -14.18 11.88 11.13
N GLU A 276 -14.99 12.42 10.22
CA GLU A 276 -15.83 13.62 10.42
C GLU A 276 -17.26 13.22 10.92
N ASP A 277 -17.34 12.26 11.84
CA ASP A 277 -18.57 11.73 12.40
C ASP A 277 -18.59 11.76 13.95
N GLY A 278 -17.74 12.62 14.53
CA GLY A 278 -17.67 12.83 15.98
C GLY A 278 -18.91 13.52 16.55
N PRO A 279 -19.33 13.20 17.79
CA PRO A 279 -20.53 13.76 18.42
C PRO A 279 -20.31 15.13 19.08
N THR A 280 -19.11 15.67 18.99
CA THR A 280 -18.68 16.90 19.67
C THR A 280 -18.72 18.12 18.73
N GLU A 281 -18.38 19.31 19.26
CA GLU A 281 -18.35 20.54 18.47
C GLU A 281 -17.30 20.52 17.36
N THR A 282 -16.21 19.73 17.50
CA THR A 282 -15.19 19.59 16.46
C THR A 282 -15.71 18.81 15.26
N GLY A 283 -16.68 17.91 15.46
CA GLY A 283 -17.14 16.97 14.47
C GLY A 283 -16.15 15.83 14.19
N ASP A 284 -14.95 15.87 14.78
CA ASP A 284 -13.91 14.89 14.55
C ASP A 284 -14.03 13.69 15.50
N ARG A 285 -13.70 12.51 14.99
CA ARG A 285 -13.54 11.29 15.77
C ARG A 285 -12.21 10.62 15.42
N PHE A 286 -11.23 10.77 16.28
CA PHE A 286 -9.96 10.03 16.21
C PHE A 286 -10.18 8.60 16.71
N CYS A 287 -10.19 7.63 15.80
CA CYS A 287 -10.31 6.21 16.09
C CYS A 287 -8.91 5.60 16.16
N ILE A 288 -8.42 5.33 17.36
CA ILE A 288 -7.01 5.04 17.63
C ILE A 288 -6.85 3.64 18.23
N ASN A 289 -5.83 2.89 17.76
CA ASN A 289 -5.52 1.59 18.30
C ASN A 289 -4.98 1.71 19.75
N SER A 290 -5.52 0.93 20.68
CA SER A 290 -4.98 0.86 22.06
C SER A 290 -3.52 0.41 22.05
N ALA A 291 -3.15 -0.51 21.19
CA ALA A 291 -1.79 -1.01 21.05
C ALA A 291 -0.80 0.08 20.60
N ALA A 292 -1.29 1.17 20.00
CA ALA A 292 -0.47 2.30 19.55
C ALA A 292 -0.14 3.28 20.70
N MET A 293 -0.72 3.10 21.88
CA MET A 293 -0.64 4.06 22.98
C MET A 293 -0.14 3.42 24.27
N ASP A 294 0.56 4.25 25.06
CA ASP A 294 0.80 4.05 26.47
C ASP A 294 0.09 5.17 27.26
N PHE A 295 -0.31 4.87 28.49
CA PHE A 295 -1.02 5.80 29.36
C PHE A 295 -0.18 6.19 30.58
N THR A 296 -0.16 7.50 30.90
CA THR A 296 0.44 8.05 32.10
C THR A 296 -0.66 8.76 32.90
N PRO A 297 -0.98 8.29 34.11
CA PRO A 297 -1.99 8.95 34.94
C PRO A 297 -1.55 10.37 35.32
N GLU A 298 -2.51 11.27 35.45
CA GLU A 298 -2.27 12.59 36.03
C GLU A 298 -1.83 12.40 37.46
N LYS A 299 -0.71 13.03 37.86
CA LYS A 299 -0.28 12.97 39.25
C LYS A 299 -1.28 13.77 40.09
N ASP A 300 -1.91 13.12 41.07
CA ASP A 300 -2.62 13.83 42.13
C ASP A 300 -1.67 14.87 42.68
N THR A 301 -1.87 16.13 42.32
CA THR A 301 -1.32 17.24 43.11
C THR A 301 -2.12 17.26 44.39
N ALA A 302 -1.71 16.41 45.33
CA ALA A 302 -2.19 16.47 46.70
C ALA A 302 -2.10 17.94 47.17
N LYS A 303 -3.22 18.49 47.51
CA LYS A 303 -3.31 19.77 48.19
C LYS A 303 -2.56 19.65 49.51
N ASP A 304 -1.38 20.29 49.61
CA ASP A 304 -0.82 20.72 50.88
C ASP A 304 -1.53 21.99 51.38
#